data_b5938fbbbc626a1156e080138667c225
#
_entry.id   b5938fbbbc626a1156e080138667c225
#
_cell.length_a   1.000
_cell.length_b   1.000
_cell.length_c   1.000
_cell.angle_alpha   90.00
_cell.angle_beta   90.00
_cell.angle_gamma   90.00
#
_symmetry.space_group_name_H-M   'P 1'
#
loop_
_entity.id
_entity.type
_entity.pdbx_description
1 polymer ?
#
loop_
_entity_poly.entity_id
_entity_poly.type
_entity_poly.pdbx_seq_one_letter_code
_entity_poly.pdbx_strand_id
1 'polypeptide(L)'
;MMQKNLTFPLMMLYLVPWGIQCIIGNFMPVYVASLPFATEKTVGEVVALGAVITMISQVVWTKFADKSKNKNNVLVLSLILLAAFSGLFLIEGITKPILFIFVILFYSCYMTHQPLIETIAYENYSATKHSFAWFRSFASFGYAFIGLLITVLPKDNPKNFFIYSGILAILAVGITKMVPSKNIETIKTVTEKKGIYNKAYILFLVLTFMFYFCSSITATFFPVYYTAKEGIGGSVGIYSLMVSVSTFLEWGIMIVFSKTLEKMKAKHKFFIMGISGIFRSGIIFLVENQYLILLSFLFQGIWYGLLWSSVTPYIKKIVPENCLASAQGAWTVVSAGLATFAGTYAGGIIADVIGLKMLFMIISVVLIFATGLSIVLVKKE
;
A
#
# COMPACT_ATOMS: atom_id res chain seq x y z
N MET A 1 31.37 -14.51 21.95
CA MET A 1 30.46 -13.36 21.59
C MET A 1 29.04 -13.88 21.57
N MET A 2 28.19 -13.40 22.48
CA MET A 2 26.75 -13.73 22.49
C MET A 2 26.18 -13.34 21.14
N GLN A 3 25.68 -14.33 20.37
CA GLN A 3 24.87 -14.02 19.19
C GLN A 3 23.68 -13.15 19.65
N LYS A 4 23.71 -11.86 19.31
CA LYS A 4 22.57 -10.97 19.57
C LYS A 4 21.35 -11.62 18.90
N ASN A 5 20.31 -11.84 19.69
CA ASN A 5 19.06 -12.39 19.16
C ASN A 5 18.45 -11.39 18.15
N LEU A 6 18.68 -11.59 16.86
CA LEU A 6 18.21 -10.71 15.78
C LEU A 6 16.74 -10.90 15.45
N THR A 7 16.09 -11.92 16.01
CA THR A 7 14.68 -12.23 15.72
C THR A 7 13.77 -11.05 16.07
N PHE A 8 13.90 -10.51 17.28
CA PHE A 8 13.06 -9.39 17.73
C PHE A 8 13.31 -8.10 16.92
N PRO A 9 14.55 -7.61 16.71
CA PRO A 9 14.79 -6.43 15.90
C PRO A 9 14.27 -6.54 14.46
N LEU A 10 14.46 -7.69 13.80
CA LEU A 10 13.98 -7.89 12.44
C LEU A 10 12.45 -7.95 12.36
N MET A 11 11.80 -8.57 13.34
CA MET A 11 10.34 -8.58 13.45
C MET A 11 9.79 -7.15 13.59
N MET A 12 10.35 -6.37 14.52
CA MET A 12 9.93 -4.98 14.76
C MET A 12 10.25 -4.06 13.59
N LEU A 13 11.30 -4.34 12.82
CA LEU A 13 11.67 -3.60 11.62
C LEU A 13 10.61 -3.70 10.51
N TYR A 14 9.84 -4.78 10.47
CA TYR A 14 8.65 -4.88 9.62
C TYR A 14 7.41 -4.27 10.28
N LEU A 15 7.17 -4.59 11.55
CA LEU A 15 5.95 -4.20 12.24
C LEU A 15 5.75 -2.68 12.28
N VAL A 16 6.77 -1.93 12.74
CA VAL A 16 6.63 -0.50 13.05
C VAL A 16 6.49 0.36 11.77
N PRO A 17 7.32 0.23 10.73
CA PRO A 17 7.18 1.03 9.52
C PRO A 17 5.90 0.74 8.73
N TRP A 18 5.42 -0.51 8.72
CA TRP A 18 4.11 -0.82 8.08
C TRP A 18 2.93 -0.25 8.88
N GLY A 19 3.11 0.02 10.17
CA GLY A 19 2.18 0.82 10.94
C GLY A 19 2.06 2.26 10.44
N ILE A 20 3.17 2.88 10.03
CA ILE A 20 3.13 4.22 9.38
C ILE A 20 2.31 4.16 8.09
N GLN A 21 2.47 3.08 7.31
CA GLN A 21 1.69 2.88 6.09
C GLN A 21 0.19 2.76 6.39
N CYS A 22 -0.19 2.06 7.47
CA CYS A 22 -1.58 1.98 7.90
C CYS A 22 -2.16 3.36 8.19
N ILE A 23 -1.45 4.18 8.96
CA ILE A 23 -1.91 5.52 9.33
C ILE A 23 -2.06 6.40 8.10
N ILE A 24 -0.99 6.58 7.36
CA ILE A 24 -0.94 7.57 6.26
C ILE A 24 -1.80 7.11 5.07
N GLY A 25 -1.75 5.82 4.73
CA GLY A 25 -2.54 5.26 3.62
C GLY A 25 -4.04 5.42 3.80
N ASN A 26 -4.54 5.36 5.04
CA ASN A 26 -5.98 5.50 5.33
C ASN A 26 -6.39 6.93 5.70
N PHE A 27 -5.53 7.70 6.35
CA PHE A 27 -5.95 8.96 6.97
C PHE A 27 -5.34 10.23 6.37
N MET A 28 -4.37 10.15 5.46
CA MET A 28 -3.94 11.31 4.66
C MET A 28 -5.11 11.91 3.85
N PRO A 29 -5.95 11.11 3.15
CA PRO A 29 -7.13 11.62 2.47
C PRO A 29 -8.10 12.34 3.41
N VAL A 30 -8.35 11.77 4.61
CA VAL A 30 -9.24 12.34 5.63
C VAL A 30 -8.68 13.66 6.16
N TYR A 31 -7.37 13.74 6.40
CA TYR A 31 -6.71 14.99 6.80
C TYR A 31 -6.88 16.07 5.72
N VAL A 32 -6.59 15.74 4.47
CA VAL A 32 -6.72 16.71 3.37
C VAL A 32 -8.16 17.18 3.24
N ALA A 33 -9.14 16.28 3.30
CA ALA A 33 -10.56 16.63 3.23
C ALA A 33 -11.03 17.54 4.39
N SER A 34 -10.32 17.52 5.54
CA SER A 34 -10.61 18.38 6.67
C SER A 34 -10.12 19.83 6.52
N LEU A 35 -9.32 20.14 5.50
CA LEU A 35 -8.77 21.48 5.28
C LEU A 35 -9.82 22.40 4.65
N PRO A 36 -9.91 23.68 5.07
CA PRO A 36 -11.00 24.59 4.65
C PRO A 36 -11.10 24.85 3.14
N PHE A 37 -9.98 24.70 2.41
CA PHE A 37 -9.91 24.93 0.96
C PHE A 37 -9.99 23.64 0.14
N ALA A 38 -10.12 22.48 0.81
CA ALA A 38 -10.07 21.21 0.12
C ALA A 38 -11.39 20.87 -0.56
N THR A 39 -11.27 20.30 -1.75
CA THR A 39 -12.35 19.63 -2.48
C THR A 39 -11.94 18.18 -2.71
N GLU A 40 -12.85 17.36 -3.21
CA GLU A 40 -12.52 15.96 -3.57
C GLU A 40 -11.38 15.89 -4.59
N LYS A 41 -11.34 16.86 -5.50
CA LYS A 41 -10.22 17.03 -6.44
C LYS A 41 -8.91 17.27 -5.71
N THR A 42 -8.89 18.11 -4.66
CA THR A 42 -7.66 18.36 -3.88
C THR A 42 -7.18 17.08 -3.18
N VAL A 43 -8.08 16.27 -2.65
CA VAL A 43 -7.74 14.96 -2.06
C VAL A 43 -7.09 14.06 -3.12
N GLY A 44 -7.70 13.95 -4.29
CA GLY A 44 -7.17 13.18 -5.41
C GLY A 44 -5.80 13.66 -5.88
N GLU A 45 -5.63 14.99 -6.03
CA GLU A 45 -4.34 15.61 -6.43
C GLU A 45 -3.21 15.28 -5.44
N VAL A 46 -3.47 15.37 -4.13
CA VAL A 46 -2.48 15.08 -3.08
C VAL A 46 -2.04 13.63 -3.11
N VAL A 47 -2.98 12.69 -3.16
CA VAL A 47 -2.65 11.25 -3.17
C VAL A 47 -1.97 10.86 -4.49
N ALA A 48 -2.43 11.41 -5.62
CA ALA A 48 -1.81 11.19 -6.91
C ALA A 48 -0.35 11.69 -6.95
N LEU A 49 -0.11 12.92 -6.49
CA LEU A 49 1.24 13.47 -6.37
C LEU A 49 2.10 12.61 -5.45
N GLY A 50 1.56 12.20 -4.30
CA GLY A 50 2.22 11.31 -3.35
C GLY A 50 2.67 9.99 -3.99
N ALA A 51 1.83 9.37 -4.82
CA ALA A 51 2.17 8.13 -5.53
C ALA A 51 3.36 8.32 -6.48
N VAL A 52 3.38 9.41 -7.26
CA VAL A 52 4.49 9.73 -8.17
C VAL A 52 5.78 10.00 -7.41
N ILE A 53 5.71 10.85 -6.38
CA ILE A 53 6.90 11.19 -5.57
C ILE A 53 7.45 9.93 -4.89
N THR A 54 6.61 9.08 -4.31
CA THR A 54 7.03 7.82 -3.70
C THR A 54 7.75 6.91 -4.70
N MET A 55 7.20 6.74 -5.90
CA MET A 55 7.79 5.91 -6.95
C MET A 55 9.19 6.40 -7.34
N ILE A 56 9.37 7.71 -7.54
CA ILE A 56 10.67 8.30 -7.86
C ILE A 56 11.63 8.15 -6.68
N SER A 57 11.17 8.47 -5.49
CA SER A 57 11.98 8.47 -4.28
C SER A 57 12.49 7.08 -3.89
N GLN A 58 11.69 6.03 -4.06
CA GLN A 58 12.14 4.65 -3.83
C GLN A 58 13.38 4.32 -4.68
N VAL A 59 13.39 4.71 -5.94
CA VAL A 59 14.54 4.50 -6.85
C VAL A 59 15.76 5.31 -6.39
N VAL A 60 15.56 6.57 -6.00
CA VAL A 60 16.64 7.46 -5.54
C VAL A 60 17.27 6.92 -4.26
N TRP A 61 16.45 6.62 -3.24
CA TRP A 61 16.93 6.10 -1.96
C TRP A 61 17.61 4.75 -2.07
N THR A 62 17.09 3.84 -2.92
CA THR A 62 17.72 2.53 -3.17
C THR A 62 19.09 2.70 -3.82
N LYS A 63 19.22 3.55 -4.84
CA LYS A 63 20.51 3.85 -5.46
C LYS A 63 21.49 4.52 -4.47
N PHE A 64 20.98 5.36 -3.57
CA PHE A 64 21.81 5.97 -2.53
C PHE A 64 22.29 4.92 -1.53
N ALA A 65 21.42 3.98 -1.14
CA ALA A 65 21.78 2.87 -0.26
C ALA A 65 22.82 1.91 -0.90
N ASP A 66 22.71 1.64 -2.20
CA ASP A 66 23.66 0.79 -2.94
C ASP A 66 25.07 1.40 -2.99
N LYS A 67 25.17 2.73 -2.98
CA LYS A 67 26.45 3.46 -2.93
C LYS A 67 26.98 3.65 -1.51
N SER A 68 26.15 3.46 -0.51
CA SER A 68 26.50 3.68 0.89
C SER A 68 27.25 2.47 1.48
N LYS A 69 28.28 2.73 2.29
CA LYS A 69 28.95 1.70 3.07
C LYS A 69 28.05 1.08 4.16
N ASN A 70 26.95 1.74 4.51
CA ASN A 70 26.03 1.29 5.56
C ASN A 70 24.59 1.62 5.18
N LYS A 71 23.86 0.62 4.71
CA LYS A 71 22.45 0.75 4.29
C LYS A 71 21.53 1.15 5.46
N ASN A 72 21.85 0.74 6.69
CA ASN A 72 21.06 1.10 7.86
C ASN A 72 21.10 2.62 8.10
N ASN A 73 22.23 3.29 7.85
CA ASN A 73 22.32 4.75 8.00
C ASN A 73 21.43 5.47 6.98
N VAL A 74 21.29 4.92 5.80
CA VAL A 74 20.39 5.47 4.77
C VAL A 74 18.92 5.33 5.20
N LEU A 75 18.55 4.16 5.74
CA LEU A 75 17.23 3.94 6.30
C LEU A 75 16.96 4.87 7.50
N VAL A 76 17.93 5.00 8.41
CA VAL A 76 17.83 5.92 9.56
C VAL A 76 17.62 7.36 9.09
N LEU A 77 18.37 7.83 8.09
CA LEU A 77 18.21 9.17 7.53
C LEU A 77 16.82 9.39 6.96
N SER A 78 16.32 8.44 6.14
CA SER A 78 14.98 8.54 5.56
C SER A 78 13.87 8.57 6.62
N LEU A 79 14.01 7.79 7.71
CA LEU A 79 13.05 7.76 8.81
C LEU A 79 13.09 9.04 9.67
N ILE A 80 14.27 9.60 9.91
CA ILE A 80 14.41 10.91 10.61
C ILE A 80 13.76 12.02 9.80
N LEU A 81 14.02 12.07 8.49
CA LEU A 81 13.38 13.05 7.61
C LEU A 81 11.86 12.84 7.55
N LEU A 82 11.39 11.61 7.50
CA LEU A 82 9.96 11.30 7.55
C LEU A 82 9.32 11.84 8.85
N ALA A 83 9.96 11.62 10.00
CA ALA A 83 9.49 12.15 11.28
C ALA A 83 9.44 13.68 11.29
N ALA A 84 10.50 14.33 10.79
CA ALA A 84 10.57 15.79 10.70
C ALA A 84 9.48 16.34 9.77
N PHE A 85 9.30 15.74 8.59
CA PHE A 85 8.27 16.16 7.63
C PHE A 85 6.85 15.86 8.10
N SER A 86 6.63 14.84 8.93
CA SER A 86 5.35 14.64 9.62
C SER A 86 4.98 15.86 10.47
N GLY A 87 5.94 16.48 11.13
CA GLY A 87 5.72 17.70 11.92
C GLY A 87 5.21 18.91 11.14
N LEU A 88 5.49 18.99 9.82
CA LEU A 88 5.00 20.09 8.99
C LEU A 88 3.46 20.15 8.91
N PHE A 89 2.79 18.99 8.95
CA PHE A 89 1.33 18.92 8.90
C PHE A 89 0.64 19.37 10.20
N LEU A 90 1.39 19.65 11.26
CA LEU A 90 0.87 20.19 12.52
C LEU A 90 0.70 21.70 12.46
N ILE A 91 1.35 22.37 11.51
CA ILE A 91 1.29 23.83 11.32
C ILE A 91 -0.16 24.24 11.00
N GLU A 92 -0.58 25.37 11.55
CA GLU A 92 -1.89 25.97 11.27
C GLU A 92 -1.82 26.94 10.09
N GLY A 93 -2.98 27.20 9.49
CA GLY A 93 -3.07 28.17 8.38
C GLY A 93 -2.39 27.70 7.08
N ILE A 94 -2.29 26.39 6.86
CA ILE A 94 -1.73 25.82 5.63
C ILE A 94 -2.61 26.25 4.44
N THR A 95 -1.96 26.80 3.42
CA THR A 95 -2.57 27.10 2.12
C THR A 95 -2.36 25.96 1.13
N LYS A 96 -3.15 25.91 0.04
CA LYS A 96 -3.04 24.84 -0.97
C LYS A 96 -1.61 24.69 -1.52
N PRO A 97 -0.86 25.73 -1.92
CA PRO A 97 0.54 25.58 -2.38
C PRO A 97 1.47 25.03 -1.30
N ILE A 98 1.33 25.46 -0.06
CA ILE A 98 2.14 24.98 1.07
C ILE A 98 1.86 23.50 1.32
N LEU A 99 0.60 23.06 1.25
CA LEU A 99 0.23 21.65 1.37
C LEU A 99 0.98 20.80 0.33
N PHE A 100 1.03 21.23 -0.93
CA PHE A 100 1.73 20.48 -1.98
C PHE A 100 3.23 20.37 -1.71
N ILE A 101 3.87 21.43 -1.19
CA ILE A 101 5.29 21.39 -0.77
C ILE A 101 5.48 20.36 0.35
N PHE A 102 4.62 20.36 1.38
CA PHE A 102 4.70 19.41 2.49
C PHE A 102 4.48 17.97 2.01
N VAL A 103 3.55 17.75 1.09
CA VAL A 103 3.30 16.45 0.45
C VAL A 103 4.54 15.96 -0.30
N ILE A 104 5.19 16.81 -1.10
CA ILE A 104 6.42 16.44 -1.83
C ILE A 104 7.53 16.03 -0.82
N LEU A 105 7.77 16.83 0.21
CA LEU A 105 8.79 16.55 1.21
C LEU A 105 8.47 15.24 1.96
N PHE A 106 7.26 15.07 2.43
CA PHE A 106 6.83 13.89 3.18
C PHE A 106 6.91 12.61 2.34
N TYR A 107 6.31 12.61 1.15
CA TYR A 107 6.28 11.44 0.27
C TYR A 107 7.65 11.12 -0.33
N SER A 108 8.60 12.06 -0.34
CA SER A 108 9.99 11.78 -0.70
C SER A 108 10.69 10.81 0.28
N CYS A 109 10.16 10.66 1.49
CA CYS A 109 10.65 9.72 2.50
C CYS A 109 9.64 8.62 2.85
N TYR A 110 8.35 8.83 2.54
CA TYR A 110 7.31 7.84 2.77
C TYR A 110 7.48 6.63 1.87
N MET A 111 7.27 5.43 2.41
CA MET A 111 7.43 4.13 1.71
C MET A 111 8.83 3.82 1.16
N THR A 112 9.81 4.70 1.31
CA THR A 112 11.20 4.44 0.92
C THR A 112 11.87 3.40 1.82
N HIS A 113 11.35 3.24 3.04
CA HIS A 113 11.78 2.22 3.99
C HIS A 113 11.51 0.79 3.50
N GLN A 114 10.48 0.55 2.69
CA GLN A 114 10.09 -0.78 2.27
C GLN A 114 11.23 -1.55 1.56
N PRO A 115 11.79 -1.10 0.42
CA PRO A 115 12.86 -1.82 -0.25
C PRO A 115 14.15 -1.89 0.58
N LEU A 116 14.42 -0.87 1.42
CA LEU A 116 15.59 -0.87 2.30
C LEU A 116 15.46 -1.92 3.41
N ILE A 117 14.28 -2.01 4.05
CA ILE A 117 14.00 -3.02 5.08
C ILE A 117 14.08 -4.42 4.50
N GLU A 118 13.48 -4.66 3.32
CA GLU A 118 13.54 -5.96 2.66
C GLU A 118 14.98 -6.38 2.39
N THR A 119 15.83 -5.47 1.94
CA THR A 119 17.26 -5.74 1.73
C THR A 119 17.97 -6.06 3.05
N ILE A 120 17.82 -5.21 4.08
CA ILE A 120 18.44 -5.40 5.40
C ILE A 120 17.99 -6.71 6.05
N ALA A 121 16.69 -7.03 5.96
CA ALA A 121 16.14 -8.26 6.50
C ALA A 121 16.66 -9.50 5.75
N TYR A 122 16.74 -9.44 4.41
CA TYR A 122 17.29 -10.51 3.59
C TYR A 122 18.77 -10.79 3.89
N GLU A 123 19.54 -9.75 4.16
CA GLU A 123 20.95 -9.89 4.55
C GLU A 123 21.14 -10.53 5.93
N ASN A 124 20.14 -10.47 6.81
CA ASN A 124 20.28 -10.84 8.21
C ASN A 124 19.43 -12.05 8.65
N TYR A 125 18.37 -12.44 7.92
CA TYR A 125 17.46 -13.51 8.36
C TYR A 125 18.15 -14.86 8.57
N SER A 126 19.19 -15.18 7.78
CA SER A 126 19.95 -16.44 7.88
C SER A 126 20.68 -16.62 9.23
N ALA A 127 20.89 -15.53 9.97
CA ALA A 127 21.42 -15.58 11.34
C ALA A 127 20.35 -15.91 12.39
N THR A 128 19.10 -16.17 11.96
CA THR A 128 17.98 -16.54 12.81
C THR A 128 17.48 -17.94 12.46
N LYS A 129 16.55 -18.48 13.26
CA LYS A 129 15.89 -19.77 13.00
C LYS A 129 14.65 -19.66 12.09
N HIS A 130 14.30 -18.45 11.64
CA HIS A 130 13.06 -18.17 10.90
C HIS A 130 13.34 -17.88 9.43
N SER A 131 12.37 -18.15 8.55
CA SER A 131 12.45 -17.83 7.13
C SER A 131 12.28 -16.34 6.89
N PHE A 132 12.76 -15.84 5.74
CA PHE A 132 12.51 -14.47 5.32
C PHE A 132 11.00 -14.16 5.22
N ALA A 133 10.20 -15.10 4.70
CA ALA A 133 8.75 -14.95 4.60
C ALA A 133 8.07 -14.79 5.97
N TRP A 134 8.59 -15.45 7.00
CA TRP A 134 8.09 -15.29 8.37
C TRP A 134 8.29 -13.87 8.87
N PHE A 135 9.47 -13.24 8.67
CA PHE A 135 9.69 -11.85 9.02
C PHE A 135 8.80 -10.90 8.21
N ARG A 136 8.66 -11.17 6.90
CA ARG A 136 7.81 -10.36 6.01
C ARG A 136 6.34 -10.35 6.43
N SER A 137 5.83 -11.41 7.04
CA SER A 137 4.45 -11.48 7.54
C SER A 137 4.15 -10.46 8.63
N PHE A 138 5.17 -10.00 9.39
CA PHE A 138 5.01 -8.95 10.40
C PHE A 138 4.71 -7.57 9.80
N ALA A 139 4.89 -7.37 8.52
CA ALA A 139 4.41 -6.18 7.83
C ALA A 139 2.88 -6.08 7.87
N SER A 140 2.17 -7.13 7.46
CA SER A 140 0.70 -7.17 7.53
C SER A 140 0.20 -7.15 8.98
N PHE A 141 0.89 -7.86 9.88
CA PHE A 141 0.56 -7.82 11.30
C PHE A 141 0.72 -6.41 11.87
N GLY A 142 1.82 -5.69 11.57
CA GLY A 142 2.06 -4.32 12.01
C GLY A 142 1.02 -3.33 11.49
N TYR A 143 0.65 -3.48 10.22
CA TYR A 143 -0.43 -2.70 9.61
C TYR A 143 -1.76 -2.90 10.36
N ALA A 144 -2.16 -4.15 10.62
CA ALA A 144 -3.38 -4.46 11.34
C ALA A 144 -3.33 -4.04 12.82
N PHE A 145 -2.20 -4.26 13.50
CA PHE A 145 -2.01 -3.92 14.90
C PHE A 145 -2.11 -2.40 15.15
N ILE A 146 -1.47 -1.59 14.31
CA ILE A 146 -1.56 -0.13 14.41
C ILE A 146 -2.99 0.35 14.09
N GLY A 147 -3.66 -0.27 13.11
CA GLY A 147 -5.09 -0.02 12.87
C GLY A 147 -5.95 -0.25 14.12
N LEU A 148 -5.69 -1.31 14.87
CA LEU A 148 -6.36 -1.55 16.17
C LEU A 148 -6.01 -0.46 17.19
N LEU A 149 -4.75 -0.04 17.29
CA LEU A 149 -4.36 1.02 18.23
C LEU A 149 -5.06 2.34 17.95
N ILE A 150 -5.30 2.70 16.69
CA ILE A 150 -6.04 3.93 16.34
C ILE A 150 -7.45 3.92 16.90
N THR A 151 -8.07 2.76 17.15
CA THR A 151 -9.42 2.70 17.73
C THR A 151 -9.49 3.36 19.10
N VAL A 152 -8.41 3.29 19.88
CA VAL A 152 -8.32 3.78 21.27
C VAL A 152 -7.52 5.09 21.40
N LEU A 153 -6.73 5.45 20.39
CA LEU A 153 -5.95 6.68 20.40
C LEU A 153 -6.82 7.92 20.09
N PRO A 154 -6.44 9.13 20.53
CA PRO A 154 -7.09 10.38 20.16
C PRO A 154 -7.08 10.56 18.64
N LYS A 155 -8.26 10.69 18.02
CA LYS A 155 -8.45 10.68 16.55
C LYS A 155 -9.38 11.77 16.03
N ASP A 156 -9.94 12.59 16.92
CA ASP A 156 -10.87 13.66 16.55
C ASP A 156 -10.20 14.77 15.75
N ASN A 157 -8.89 14.98 15.97
CA ASN A 157 -8.07 15.87 15.17
C ASN A 157 -7.23 15.04 14.18
N PRO A 158 -7.44 15.19 12.86
CA PRO A 158 -6.68 14.44 11.86
C PRO A 158 -5.17 14.70 11.88
N LYS A 159 -4.71 15.82 12.48
CA LYS A 159 -3.29 16.11 12.67
C LYS A 159 -2.60 15.07 13.58
N ASN A 160 -3.34 14.42 14.48
CA ASN A 160 -2.79 13.41 15.39
C ASN A 160 -2.17 12.23 14.62
N PHE A 161 -2.67 11.90 13.42
CA PHE A 161 -2.11 10.85 12.58
C PHE A 161 -0.66 11.11 12.18
N PHE A 162 -0.28 12.38 12.00
CA PHE A 162 1.10 12.75 11.71
C PHE A 162 1.99 12.69 12.96
N ILE A 163 1.46 12.98 14.15
CA ILE A 163 2.17 12.77 15.41
C ILE A 163 2.48 11.28 15.58
N TYR A 164 1.48 10.40 15.37
CA TYR A 164 1.68 8.96 15.49
C TYR A 164 2.67 8.42 14.46
N SER A 165 2.59 8.87 13.21
CA SER A 165 3.54 8.47 12.18
C SER A 165 4.96 8.93 12.49
N GLY A 166 5.14 10.14 13.02
CA GLY A 166 6.44 10.67 13.47
C GLY A 166 7.02 9.84 14.63
N ILE A 167 6.20 9.50 15.64
CA ILE A 167 6.61 8.65 16.76
C ILE A 167 7.06 7.27 16.26
N LEU A 168 6.28 6.63 15.38
CA LEU A 168 6.63 5.33 14.81
C LEU A 168 7.91 5.41 13.98
N ALA A 169 8.13 6.50 13.23
CA ALA A 169 9.36 6.70 12.47
C ALA A 169 10.59 6.80 13.40
N ILE A 170 10.49 7.52 14.51
CA ILE A 170 11.57 7.60 15.52
C ILE A 170 11.81 6.24 16.19
N LEU A 171 10.76 5.51 16.52
CA LEU A 171 10.90 4.14 17.05
C LEU A 171 11.60 3.23 16.04
N ALA A 172 11.25 3.31 14.76
CA ALA A 172 11.90 2.56 13.68
C ALA A 172 13.39 2.91 13.54
N VAL A 173 13.81 4.15 13.79
CA VAL A 173 15.23 4.55 13.86
C VAL A 173 15.95 3.77 14.95
N GLY A 174 15.38 3.71 16.17
CA GLY A 174 15.95 2.93 17.27
C GLY A 174 16.10 1.45 16.93
N ILE A 175 15.06 0.85 16.35
CA ILE A 175 15.06 -0.56 15.92
C ILE A 175 16.11 -0.82 14.83
N THR A 176 16.23 0.07 13.83
CA THR A 176 17.21 -0.06 12.74
C THR A 176 18.64 -0.12 13.28
N LYS A 177 18.97 0.65 14.30
CA LYS A 177 20.29 0.62 14.95
C LYS A 177 20.60 -0.66 15.70
N MET A 178 19.60 -1.48 16.03
CA MET A 178 19.79 -2.78 16.67
C MET A 178 20.16 -3.89 15.66
N VAL A 179 19.90 -3.67 14.37
CA VAL A 179 20.20 -4.63 13.29
C VAL A 179 21.60 -4.35 12.74
N PRO A 180 22.48 -5.36 12.62
CA PRO A 180 23.80 -5.15 12.04
C PRO A 180 23.71 -4.85 10.55
N SER A 181 24.55 -3.91 10.08
CA SER A 181 24.74 -3.67 8.65
C SER A 181 25.75 -4.67 8.09
N LYS A 182 25.38 -5.37 7.03
CA LYS A 182 26.28 -6.23 6.28
C LYS A 182 26.56 -5.58 4.93
N ASN A 183 27.86 -5.44 4.58
CA ASN A 183 28.27 -5.06 3.24
C ASN A 183 28.23 -6.31 2.35
N ILE A 184 27.10 -6.58 1.73
CA ILE A 184 27.04 -7.58 0.65
C ILE A 184 27.26 -6.82 -0.65
N GLU A 185 28.33 -7.16 -1.37
CA GLU A 185 28.52 -6.66 -2.73
C GLU A 185 27.29 -7.04 -3.56
N THR A 186 26.60 -6.02 -4.05
CA THR A 186 25.41 -6.22 -4.88
C THR A 186 25.86 -6.90 -6.17
N ILE A 187 25.54 -8.16 -6.34
CA ILE A 187 25.74 -8.85 -7.61
C ILE A 187 24.89 -8.08 -8.63
N LYS A 188 25.56 -7.31 -9.47
CA LYS A 188 24.94 -6.64 -10.62
C LYS A 188 24.52 -7.74 -11.59
N THR A 189 23.35 -8.30 -11.42
CA THR A 189 22.70 -9.07 -12.48
C THR A 189 22.34 -8.10 -13.60
N VAL A 190 23.24 -8.00 -14.58
CA VAL A 190 22.93 -7.38 -15.87
C VAL A 190 21.99 -8.34 -16.58
N THR A 191 20.70 -8.17 -16.33
CA THR A 191 19.67 -8.95 -17.00
C THR A 191 19.41 -8.33 -18.37
N GLU A 192 19.71 -9.08 -19.43
CA GLU A 192 19.23 -8.74 -20.77
C GLU A 192 17.71 -8.67 -20.73
N LYS A 193 17.14 -7.48 -21.01
CA LYS A 193 15.71 -7.21 -21.00
C LYS A 193 14.93 -7.82 -22.18
N LYS A 194 15.55 -8.67 -23.00
CA LYS A 194 14.92 -9.32 -24.17
C LYS A 194 13.88 -10.33 -23.70
N GLY A 195 12.61 -10.11 -24.04
CA GLY A 195 11.51 -11.07 -23.83
C GLY A 195 10.54 -10.75 -22.71
N ILE A 196 10.70 -9.66 -21.96
CA ILE A 196 9.78 -9.27 -20.88
C ILE A 196 8.40 -8.91 -21.45
N TYR A 197 8.36 -8.09 -22.50
CA TYR A 197 7.11 -7.53 -23.03
C TYR A 197 6.48 -8.43 -24.09
N ASN A 198 6.14 -9.67 -23.70
CA ASN A 198 5.30 -10.51 -24.55
C ASN A 198 3.80 -10.14 -24.39
N LYS A 199 2.97 -10.59 -25.34
CA LYS A 199 1.55 -10.25 -25.39
C LYS A 199 0.81 -10.62 -24.09
N ALA A 200 1.11 -11.76 -23.47
CA ALA A 200 0.46 -12.22 -22.24
C ALA A 200 0.80 -11.30 -21.07
N TYR A 201 2.06 -10.86 -21.00
CA TYR A 201 2.50 -9.95 -19.92
C TYR A 201 1.91 -8.54 -20.10
N ILE A 202 1.85 -8.01 -21.33
CA ILE A 202 1.21 -6.71 -21.61
C ILE A 202 -0.28 -6.75 -21.21
N LEU A 203 -1.01 -7.79 -21.61
CA LEU A 203 -2.41 -7.95 -21.26
C LEU A 203 -2.62 -8.07 -19.73
N PHE A 204 -1.69 -8.74 -19.05
CA PHE A 204 -1.69 -8.81 -17.59
C PHE A 204 -1.46 -7.44 -16.94
N LEU A 205 -0.53 -6.63 -17.48
CA LEU A 205 -0.32 -5.26 -17.00
C LEU A 205 -1.56 -4.39 -17.18
N VAL A 206 -2.24 -4.48 -18.32
CA VAL A 206 -3.49 -3.75 -18.57
C VAL A 206 -4.58 -4.18 -17.58
N LEU A 207 -4.75 -5.48 -17.35
CA LEU A 207 -5.74 -5.99 -16.41
C LEU A 207 -5.46 -5.51 -14.98
N THR A 208 -4.21 -5.64 -14.53
CA THR A 208 -3.83 -5.21 -13.17
C THR A 208 -3.85 -3.69 -13.02
N PHE A 209 -3.56 -2.93 -14.07
CA PHE A 209 -3.78 -1.49 -14.08
C PHE A 209 -5.25 -1.14 -13.81
N MET A 210 -6.20 -1.75 -14.51
CA MET A 210 -7.63 -1.49 -14.29
C MET A 210 -8.07 -1.83 -12.86
N PHE A 211 -7.62 -2.96 -12.34
CA PHE A 211 -7.92 -3.36 -10.98
C PHE A 211 -7.35 -2.40 -9.94
N TYR A 212 -6.08 -2.00 -10.09
CA TYR A 212 -5.45 -1.04 -9.17
C TYR A 212 -6.00 0.36 -9.31
N PHE A 213 -6.37 0.78 -10.51
CA PHE A 213 -7.07 2.04 -10.77
C PHE A 213 -8.35 2.14 -9.90
N CYS A 214 -9.21 1.13 -9.96
CA CYS A 214 -10.44 1.09 -9.16
C CYS A 214 -10.15 0.95 -7.65
N SER A 215 -9.18 0.11 -7.29
CA SER A 215 -8.82 -0.09 -5.89
C SER A 215 -8.25 1.17 -5.25
N SER A 216 -7.42 1.93 -5.97
CA SER A 216 -6.84 3.17 -5.47
C SER A 216 -7.87 4.27 -5.24
N ILE A 217 -8.86 4.39 -6.14
CA ILE A 217 -10.00 5.29 -5.93
C ILE A 217 -10.74 4.90 -4.65
N THR A 218 -11.07 3.63 -4.49
CA THR A 218 -11.79 3.16 -3.30
C THR A 218 -10.97 3.38 -2.03
N ALA A 219 -9.68 3.09 -2.04
CA ALA A 219 -8.79 3.29 -0.90
C ALA A 219 -8.66 4.75 -0.49
N THR A 220 -8.68 5.67 -1.46
CA THR A 220 -8.54 7.11 -1.22
C THR A 220 -9.83 7.77 -0.76
N PHE A 221 -10.94 7.46 -1.43
CA PHE A 221 -12.19 8.22 -1.21
C PHE A 221 -13.17 7.55 -0.25
N PHE A 222 -13.06 6.24 0.00
CA PHE A 222 -13.94 5.59 0.96
C PHE A 222 -13.73 6.06 2.41
N PRO A 223 -12.49 6.23 2.94
CA PRO A 223 -12.33 6.81 4.28
C PRO A 223 -12.91 8.23 4.39
N VAL A 224 -12.78 9.05 3.33
CA VAL A 224 -13.37 10.41 3.29
C VAL A 224 -14.88 10.31 3.33
N TYR A 225 -15.49 9.54 2.43
CA TYR A 225 -16.94 9.34 2.36
C TYR A 225 -17.52 8.75 3.64
N TYR A 226 -16.81 7.80 4.26
CA TYR A 226 -17.27 7.15 5.50
C TYR A 226 -17.26 8.10 6.69
N THR A 227 -16.22 8.94 6.83
CA THR A 227 -16.03 9.79 8.02
C THR A 227 -16.65 11.19 7.88
N ALA A 228 -16.96 11.65 6.66
CA ALA A 228 -17.59 12.95 6.44
C ALA A 228 -19.03 12.99 6.99
N LYS A 229 -19.42 14.10 7.61
CA LYS A 229 -20.79 14.30 8.11
C LYS A 229 -21.84 14.29 6.99
N GLU A 230 -21.47 14.83 5.82
CA GLU A 230 -22.29 14.85 4.61
C GLU A 230 -22.28 13.51 3.85
N GLY A 231 -21.39 12.59 4.23
CA GLY A 231 -21.33 11.22 3.74
C GLY A 231 -22.09 10.26 4.65
N ILE A 232 -21.38 9.24 5.17
CA ILE A 232 -21.96 8.25 6.09
C ILE A 232 -21.95 8.75 7.54
N GLY A 233 -21.04 9.64 7.91
CA GLY A 233 -20.88 10.14 9.28
C GLY A 233 -20.36 9.10 10.27
N GLY A 234 -19.63 8.10 9.78
CA GLY A 234 -19.15 7.00 10.58
C GLY A 234 -17.92 7.37 11.43
N SER A 235 -17.68 6.57 12.48
CA SER A 235 -16.55 6.78 13.38
C SER A 235 -15.22 6.34 12.76
N VAL A 236 -14.20 7.19 12.82
CA VAL A 236 -12.81 6.87 12.46
C VAL A 236 -12.30 5.61 13.17
N GLY A 237 -12.68 5.42 14.44
CA GLY A 237 -12.26 4.25 15.21
C GLY A 237 -12.85 2.95 14.66
N ILE A 238 -14.14 2.94 14.31
CA ILE A 238 -14.80 1.77 13.73
C ILE A 238 -14.22 1.50 12.33
N TYR A 239 -13.99 2.54 11.53
CA TYR A 239 -13.31 2.41 10.24
C TYR A 239 -11.94 1.73 10.41
N SER A 240 -11.12 2.21 11.33
CA SER A 240 -9.79 1.67 11.60
C SER A 240 -9.81 0.22 12.10
N LEU A 241 -10.80 -0.13 12.92
CA LEU A 241 -11.04 -1.52 13.33
C LEU A 241 -11.29 -2.42 12.12
N MET A 242 -12.13 -1.99 11.19
CA MET A 242 -12.47 -2.79 10.00
C MET A 242 -11.31 -2.89 9.00
N VAL A 243 -10.47 -1.85 8.92
CA VAL A 243 -9.17 -1.95 8.20
C VAL A 243 -8.33 -3.08 8.78
N SER A 244 -8.23 -3.16 10.11
CA SER A 244 -7.48 -4.22 10.79
C SER A 244 -8.10 -5.60 10.55
N VAL A 245 -9.41 -5.73 10.69
CA VAL A 245 -10.15 -6.98 10.41
C VAL A 245 -9.93 -7.44 8.97
N SER A 246 -10.00 -6.52 8.00
CA SER A 246 -9.72 -6.80 6.59
C SER A 246 -8.30 -7.33 6.37
N THR A 247 -7.31 -6.74 7.03
CA THR A 247 -5.90 -7.15 6.91
C THR A 247 -5.64 -8.50 7.59
N PHE A 248 -6.28 -8.77 8.72
CA PHE A 248 -6.22 -10.10 9.34
C PHE A 248 -6.91 -11.16 8.48
N LEU A 249 -8.02 -10.82 7.81
CA LEU A 249 -8.68 -11.72 6.86
C LEU A 249 -7.79 -12.02 5.65
N GLU A 250 -7.14 -10.98 5.08
CA GLU A 250 -6.14 -11.13 4.01
C GLU A 250 -5.04 -12.13 4.42
N TRP A 251 -4.44 -11.89 5.58
CA TRP A 251 -3.40 -12.75 6.13
C TRP A 251 -3.90 -14.19 6.37
N GLY A 252 -5.10 -14.34 6.93
CA GLY A 252 -5.75 -15.63 7.14
C GLY A 252 -5.99 -16.37 5.83
N ILE A 253 -6.48 -15.71 4.78
CA ILE A 253 -6.67 -16.30 3.45
C ILE A 253 -5.35 -16.82 2.89
N MET A 254 -4.28 -16.05 2.98
CA MET A 254 -2.98 -16.44 2.45
C MET A 254 -2.38 -17.66 3.18
N ILE A 255 -2.61 -17.81 4.49
CA ILE A 255 -2.08 -18.93 5.28
C ILE A 255 -2.99 -20.15 5.20
N VAL A 256 -4.26 -19.98 5.56
CA VAL A 256 -5.22 -21.11 5.69
C VAL A 256 -5.50 -21.76 4.33
N PHE A 257 -5.63 -20.94 3.30
CA PHE A 257 -5.94 -21.41 1.95
C PHE A 257 -4.72 -21.53 1.05
N SER A 258 -3.48 -21.44 1.57
CA SER A 258 -2.24 -21.49 0.78
C SER A 258 -2.22 -22.65 -0.22
N LYS A 259 -2.49 -23.87 0.23
CA LYS A 259 -2.51 -25.07 -0.61
C LYS A 259 -3.61 -25.05 -1.68
N THR A 260 -4.77 -24.48 -1.37
CA THR A 260 -5.89 -24.32 -2.31
C THR A 260 -5.55 -23.26 -3.35
N LEU A 261 -4.96 -22.12 -2.88
CA LEU A 261 -4.53 -21.05 -3.75
C LEU A 261 -3.41 -21.47 -4.71
N GLU A 262 -2.47 -22.31 -4.29
CA GLU A 262 -1.44 -22.86 -5.18
C GLU A 262 -2.03 -23.69 -6.33
N LYS A 263 -3.06 -24.50 -6.06
CA LYS A 263 -3.73 -25.34 -7.05
C LYS A 263 -4.72 -24.57 -7.94
N MET A 264 -5.19 -23.40 -7.49
CA MET A 264 -6.18 -22.61 -8.21
C MET A 264 -5.54 -21.93 -9.42
N LYS A 265 -6.17 -22.04 -10.59
CA LYS A 265 -5.74 -21.34 -11.81
C LYS A 265 -5.80 -19.82 -11.65
N ALA A 266 -4.82 -19.12 -12.21
CA ALA A 266 -4.72 -17.66 -12.08
C ALA A 266 -5.99 -16.93 -12.55
N LYS A 267 -6.60 -17.38 -13.65
CA LYS A 267 -7.86 -16.80 -14.16
C LYS A 267 -9.01 -16.82 -13.13
N HIS A 268 -9.13 -17.90 -12.34
CA HIS A 268 -10.17 -17.98 -11.32
C HIS A 268 -9.87 -17.04 -10.15
N LYS A 269 -8.59 -16.90 -9.78
CA LYS A 269 -8.18 -15.95 -8.74
C LYS A 269 -8.48 -14.49 -9.14
N PHE A 270 -8.11 -14.08 -10.37
CA PHE A 270 -8.42 -12.74 -10.88
C PHE A 270 -9.90 -12.50 -11.05
N PHE A 271 -10.67 -13.53 -11.44
CA PHE A 271 -12.12 -13.45 -11.54
C PHE A 271 -12.76 -13.22 -10.16
N ILE A 272 -12.41 -14.04 -9.14
CA ILE A 272 -12.94 -13.89 -7.78
C ILE A 272 -12.50 -12.55 -7.18
N MET A 273 -11.26 -12.13 -7.44
CA MET A 273 -10.78 -10.81 -7.05
C MET A 273 -11.65 -9.70 -7.66
N GLY A 274 -11.95 -9.77 -8.95
CA GLY A 274 -12.83 -8.80 -9.61
C GLY A 274 -14.24 -8.80 -9.02
N ILE A 275 -14.83 -9.95 -8.79
CA ILE A 275 -16.14 -10.10 -8.13
C ILE A 275 -16.11 -9.48 -6.73
N SER A 276 -15.05 -9.72 -5.95
CA SER A 276 -14.89 -9.10 -4.62
C SER A 276 -14.84 -7.56 -4.71
N GLY A 277 -14.15 -7.02 -5.72
CA GLY A 277 -14.13 -5.58 -5.95
C GLY A 277 -15.50 -4.99 -6.32
N ILE A 278 -16.27 -5.70 -7.15
CA ILE A 278 -17.65 -5.30 -7.53
C ILE A 278 -18.55 -5.28 -6.29
N PHE A 279 -18.52 -6.33 -5.47
CA PHE A 279 -19.33 -6.37 -4.24
C PHE A 279 -18.89 -5.27 -3.26
N ARG A 280 -17.59 -5.04 -3.12
CA ARG A 280 -17.08 -3.96 -2.26
C ARG A 280 -17.62 -2.60 -2.68
N SER A 281 -17.41 -2.20 -3.93
CA SER A 281 -17.85 -0.90 -4.44
C SER A 281 -19.37 -0.80 -4.52
N GLY A 282 -20.07 -1.88 -4.84
CA GLY A 282 -21.53 -1.97 -4.82
C GLY A 282 -22.13 -1.76 -3.43
N ILE A 283 -21.57 -2.40 -2.39
CA ILE A 283 -21.98 -2.17 -1.00
C ILE A 283 -21.77 -0.71 -0.61
N ILE A 284 -20.60 -0.12 -0.95
CA ILE A 284 -20.31 1.28 -0.63
C ILE A 284 -21.30 2.22 -1.33
N PHE A 285 -21.75 1.91 -2.53
CA PHE A 285 -22.73 2.71 -3.27
C PHE A 285 -24.15 2.56 -2.73
N LEU A 286 -24.58 1.33 -2.41
CA LEU A 286 -25.98 0.99 -2.09
C LEU A 286 -26.34 1.16 -0.62
N VAL A 287 -25.35 1.04 0.28
CA VAL A 287 -25.60 0.97 1.72
C VAL A 287 -25.20 2.28 2.39
N GLU A 288 -26.16 2.92 3.09
CA GLU A 288 -25.94 4.14 3.86
C GLU A 288 -25.76 3.89 5.35
N ASN A 289 -26.10 2.70 5.84
CA ASN A 289 -25.91 2.36 7.24
C ASN A 289 -24.44 2.20 7.57
N GLN A 290 -23.94 2.98 8.55
CA GLN A 290 -22.53 3.05 8.93
C GLN A 290 -21.92 1.71 9.37
N TYR A 291 -22.71 0.73 9.82
CA TYR A 291 -22.22 -0.58 10.21
C TYR A 291 -22.27 -1.58 9.05
N LEU A 292 -23.35 -1.58 8.27
CA LEU A 292 -23.51 -2.51 7.16
C LEU A 292 -22.53 -2.22 6.02
N ILE A 293 -22.22 -0.95 5.77
CA ILE A 293 -21.22 -0.56 4.75
C ILE A 293 -19.83 -1.15 5.04
N LEU A 294 -19.52 -1.41 6.30
CA LEU A 294 -18.25 -2.01 6.71
C LEU A 294 -18.11 -3.48 6.31
N LEU A 295 -19.19 -4.15 5.92
CA LEU A 295 -19.10 -5.49 5.30
C LEU A 295 -18.27 -5.46 3.99
N SER A 296 -18.15 -4.28 3.36
CA SER A 296 -17.27 -4.08 2.21
C SER A 296 -15.80 -4.44 2.49
N PHE A 297 -15.35 -4.34 3.76
CA PHE A 297 -14.00 -4.70 4.15
C PHE A 297 -13.71 -6.21 4.09
N LEU A 298 -14.71 -7.07 4.21
CA LEU A 298 -14.55 -8.51 4.00
C LEU A 298 -14.10 -8.80 2.56
N PHE A 299 -14.69 -8.10 1.60
CA PHE A 299 -14.32 -8.19 0.19
C PHE A 299 -12.94 -7.57 -0.09
N GLN A 300 -12.53 -6.55 0.66
CA GLN A 300 -11.16 -6.02 0.59
C GLN A 300 -10.13 -7.07 1.01
N GLY A 301 -10.35 -7.79 2.11
CA GLY A 301 -9.43 -8.84 2.57
C GLY A 301 -9.32 -9.97 1.54
N ILE A 302 -10.44 -10.39 0.92
CA ILE A 302 -10.43 -11.38 -0.18
C ILE A 302 -9.64 -10.86 -1.38
N TRP A 303 -9.87 -9.61 -1.79
CA TRP A 303 -9.17 -8.96 -2.88
C TRP A 303 -7.64 -9.02 -2.72
N TYR A 304 -7.12 -8.52 -1.59
CA TYR A 304 -5.67 -8.47 -1.37
C TYR A 304 -5.06 -9.85 -1.13
N GLY A 305 -5.76 -10.75 -0.43
CA GLY A 305 -5.30 -12.12 -0.24
C GLY A 305 -5.12 -12.87 -1.57
N LEU A 306 -6.04 -12.70 -2.51
CA LEU A 306 -5.94 -13.27 -3.86
C LEU A 306 -4.88 -12.55 -4.71
N LEU A 307 -4.77 -11.23 -4.62
CA LEU A 307 -3.81 -10.45 -5.36
C LEU A 307 -2.38 -10.91 -5.06
N TRP A 308 -1.98 -10.88 -3.79
CA TRP A 308 -0.62 -11.23 -3.37
C TRP A 308 -0.28 -12.69 -3.65
N SER A 309 -1.26 -13.58 -3.57
CA SER A 309 -1.05 -15.01 -3.90
C SER A 309 -1.02 -15.30 -5.40
N SER A 310 -1.37 -14.32 -6.26
CA SER A 310 -1.54 -14.56 -7.71
C SER A 310 -0.46 -13.92 -8.56
N VAL A 311 -0.05 -12.70 -8.24
CA VAL A 311 0.78 -11.86 -9.12
C VAL A 311 2.14 -12.49 -9.40
N THR A 312 2.92 -12.76 -8.38
CA THR A 312 4.28 -13.33 -8.56
C THR A 312 4.27 -14.68 -9.25
N PRO A 313 3.43 -15.67 -8.84
CA PRO A 313 3.35 -16.94 -9.55
C PRO A 313 2.93 -16.80 -11.02
N TYR A 314 1.99 -15.89 -11.31
CA TYR A 314 1.55 -15.68 -12.69
C TYR A 314 2.63 -15.02 -13.55
N ILE A 315 3.32 -13.99 -13.05
CA ILE A 315 4.45 -13.37 -13.76
C ILE A 315 5.51 -14.42 -14.07
N LYS A 316 5.88 -15.26 -13.07
CA LYS A 316 6.87 -16.34 -13.24
C LYS A 316 6.49 -17.32 -14.37
N LYS A 317 5.20 -17.52 -14.62
CA LYS A 317 4.70 -18.44 -15.65
C LYS A 317 4.76 -17.85 -17.07
N ILE A 318 4.63 -16.52 -17.22
CA ILE A 318 4.48 -15.85 -18.52
C ILE A 318 5.74 -15.10 -18.97
N VAL A 319 6.75 -14.97 -18.09
CA VAL A 319 8.00 -14.24 -18.34
C VAL A 319 9.18 -15.19 -18.10
N PRO A 320 10.29 -15.08 -18.89
CA PRO A 320 11.49 -15.85 -18.66
C PRO A 320 12.07 -15.65 -17.25
N GLU A 321 12.63 -16.70 -16.64
CA GLU A 321 13.12 -16.68 -15.26
C GLU A 321 14.17 -15.58 -15.00
N ASN A 322 15.07 -15.35 -15.94
CA ASN A 322 16.09 -14.30 -15.88
C ASN A 322 15.51 -12.88 -15.90
N CYS A 323 14.23 -12.69 -16.26
CA CYS A 323 13.54 -11.41 -16.35
C CYS A 323 12.53 -11.19 -15.21
N LEU A 324 12.37 -12.13 -14.29
CA LEU A 324 11.31 -12.10 -13.26
C LEU A 324 11.36 -10.83 -12.39
N ALA A 325 12.54 -10.45 -11.90
CA ALA A 325 12.70 -9.25 -11.06
C ALA A 325 12.34 -7.96 -11.82
N SER A 326 12.77 -7.84 -13.08
CA SER A 326 12.45 -6.69 -13.93
C SER A 326 10.95 -6.63 -14.26
N ALA A 327 10.32 -7.78 -14.48
CA ALA A 327 8.88 -7.86 -14.72
C ALA A 327 8.08 -7.49 -13.44
N GLN A 328 8.47 -7.95 -12.27
CA GLN A 328 7.85 -7.53 -11.00
C GLN A 328 8.00 -6.02 -10.77
N GLY A 329 9.18 -5.46 -11.04
CA GLY A 329 9.41 -4.02 -10.96
C GLY A 329 8.52 -3.23 -11.92
N ALA A 330 8.39 -3.66 -13.18
CA ALA A 330 7.51 -3.02 -14.15
C ALA A 330 6.04 -3.13 -13.75
N TRP A 331 5.60 -4.29 -13.24
CA TRP A 331 4.27 -4.46 -12.67
C TRP A 331 4.00 -3.48 -11.51
N THR A 332 4.95 -3.32 -10.59
CA THR A 332 4.81 -2.37 -9.46
C THR A 332 4.67 -0.93 -9.95
N VAL A 333 5.46 -0.52 -10.95
CA VAL A 333 5.35 0.82 -11.55
C VAL A 333 3.98 1.03 -12.19
N VAL A 334 3.48 0.05 -12.92
CA VAL A 334 2.17 0.15 -13.60
C VAL A 334 1.03 0.14 -12.61
N SER A 335 1.04 -0.75 -11.61
CA SER A 335 -0.06 -0.92 -10.66
C SER A 335 0.01 0.07 -9.50
N ALA A 336 1.03 0.01 -8.66
CA ALA A 336 1.13 0.87 -7.48
C ALA A 336 1.53 2.33 -7.82
N GLY A 337 2.17 2.56 -8.97
CA GLY A 337 2.52 3.89 -9.45
C GLY A 337 1.44 4.50 -10.36
N LEU A 338 1.46 4.11 -11.64
CA LEU A 338 0.64 4.75 -12.68
C LEU A 338 -0.87 4.58 -12.45
N ALA A 339 -1.33 3.39 -12.07
CA ALA A 339 -2.75 3.15 -11.85
C ALA A 339 -3.25 3.90 -10.60
N THR A 340 -2.43 3.99 -9.54
CA THR A 340 -2.78 4.78 -8.35
C THR A 340 -2.84 6.26 -8.70
N PHE A 341 -1.83 6.79 -9.40
CA PHE A 341 -1.84 8.17 -9.87
C PHE A 341 -3.09 8.49 -10.70
N ALA A 342 -3.32 7.71 -11.77
CA ALA A 342 -4.44 7.94 -12.68
C ALA A 342 -5.79 7.78 -11.97
N GLY A 343 -5.93 6.75 -11.12
CA GLY A 343 -7.18 6.48 -10.38
C GLY A 343 -7.51 7.58 -9.38
N THR A 344 -6.56 7.97 -8.54
CA THR A 344 -6.84 8.98 -7.51
C THR A 344 -7.04 10.37 -8.11
N TYR A 345 -6.29 10.73 -9.14
CA TYR A 345 -6.47 12.00 -9.84
C TYR A 345 -7.81 12.07 -10.57
N ALA A 346 -8.11 11.06 -11.41
CA ALA A 346 -9.39 11.01 -12.12
C ALA A 346 -10.56 10.86 -11.14
N GLY A 347 -10.43 10.03 -10.10
CA GLY A 347 -11.44 9.86 -9.06
C GLY A 347 -11.76 11.15 -8.34
N GLY A 348 -10.76 11.98 -8.04
CA GLY A 348 -10.96 13.29 -7.42
C GLY A 348 -11.73 14.26 -8.31
N ILE A 349 -11.40 14.33 -9.60
CA ILE A 349 -12.14 15.17 -10.57
C ILE A 349 -13.59 14.69 -10.71
N ILE A 350 -13.79 13.40 -10.86
CA ILE A 350 -15.13 12.81 -11.02
C ILE A 350 -15.95 13.03 -9.74
N ALA A 351 -15.37 12.78 -8.56
CA ALA A 351 -16.06 12.98 -7.30
C ALA A 351 -16.47 14.44 -7.05
N ASP A 352 -15.63 15.41 -7.45
CA ASP A 352 -15.90 16.84 -7.35
C ASP A 352 -17.13 17.27 -8.19
N VAL A 353 -17.38 16.56 -9.31
CA VAL A 353 -18.49 16.87 -10.23
C VAL A 353 -19.77 16.14 -9.88
N ILE A 354 -19.70 14.86 -9.56
CA ILE A 354 -20.89 13.99 -9.38
C ILE A 354 -21.08 13.46 -7.95
N GLY A 355 -20.15 13.76 -7.05
CA GLY A 355 -20.14 13.31 -5.67
C GLY A 355 -19.54 11.92 -5.45
N LEU A 356 -19.09 11.68 -4.22
CA LEU A 356 -18.39 10.44 -3.83
C LEU A 356 -19.25 9.18 -4.00
N LYS A 357 -20.54 9.24 -3.68
CA LYS A 357 -21.44 8.09 -3.80
C LYS A 357 -21.52 7.58 -5.24
N MET A 358 -21.69 8.49 -6.21
CA MET A 358 -21.77 8.13 -7.63
C MET A 358 -20.44 7.61 -8.17
N LEU A 359 -19.31 8.07 -7.63
CA LEU A 359 -17.99 7.57 -7.98
C LEU A 359 -17.90 6.06 -7.75
N PHE A 360 -18.44 5.53 -6.63
CA PHE A 360 -18.42 4.10 -6.33
C PHE A 360 -19.28 3.27 -7.28
N MET A 361 -20.36 3.84 -7.82
CA MET A 361 -21.15 3.22 -8.90
C MET A 361 -20.29 3.06 -10.17
N ILE A 362 -19.59 4.12 -10.59
CA ILE A 362 -18.72 4.09 -11.77
C ILE A 362 -17.62 3.02 -11.59
N ILE A 363 -17.00 2.96 -10.41
CA ILE A 363 -16.00 1.93 -10.09
C ILE A 363 -16.59 0.53 -10.26
N SER A 364 -17.81 0.30 -9.80
CA SER A 364 -18.48 -1.01 -9.94
C SER A 364 -18.63 -1.40 -11.41
N VAL A 365 -19.03 -0.46 -12.27
CA VAL A 365 -19.17 -0.69 -13.72
C VAL A 365 -17.81 -1.01 -14.36
N VAL A 366 -16.77 -0.24 -14.04
CA VAL A 366 -15.41 -0.49 -14.55
C VAL A 366 -14.89 -1.86 -14.09
N LEU A 367 -15.16 -2.24 -12.85
CA LEU A 367 -14.78 -3.55 -12.30
C LEU A 367 -15.54 -4.72 -12.96
N ILE A 368 -16.83 -4.54 -13.32
CA ILE A 368 -17.58 -5.54 -14.09
C ILE A 368 -16.87 -5.79 -15.42
N PHE A 369 -16.50 -4.72 -16.12
CA PHE A 369 -15.77 -4.83 -17.39
C PHE A 369 -14.39 -5.48 -17.23
N ALA A 370 -13.59 -5.03 -16.26
CA ALA A 370 -12.27 -5.58 -15.97
C ALA A 370 -12.34 -7.07 -15.56
N THR A 371 -13.38 -7.44 -14.79
CA THR A 371 -13.61 -8.84 -14.38
C THR A 371 -13.97 -9.72 -15.59
N GLY A 372 -14.80 -9.23 -16.50
CA GLY A 372 -15.08 -9.90 -17.76
C GLY A 372 -13.82 -10.11 -18.60
N LEU A 373 -12.99 -9.07 -18.73
CA LEU A 373 -11.70 -9.16 -19.42
C LEU A 373 -10.75 -10.18 -18.78
N SER A 374 -10.77 -10.36 -17.46
CA SER A 374 -9.89 -11.31 -16.78
C SER A 374 -10.07 -12.76 -17.29
N ILE A 375 -11.28 -13.13 -17.71
CA ILE A 375 -11.60 -14.47 -18.26
C ILE A 375 -10.92 -14.67 -19.63
N VAL A 376 -10.83 -13.58 -20.41
CA VAL A 376 -10.31 -13.61 -21.78
C VAL A 376 -8.80 -13.39 -21.83
N LEU A 377 -8.30 -12.43 -21.04
CA LEU A 377 -6.91 -11.98 -21.10
C LEU A 377 -5.95 -12.89 -20.34
N VAL A 378 -6.39 -13.49 -19.24
CA VAL A 378 -5.56 -14.45 -18.52
C VAL A 378 -5.53 -15.76 -19.29
N LYS A 379 -4.34 -16.10 -19.80
CA LYS A 379 -4.11 -17.27 -20.65
C LYS A 379 -4.71 -18.54 -20.01
N LYS A 380 -5.37 -19.36 -20.81
CA LYS A 380 -5.84 -20.69 -20.37
C LYS A 380 -4.64 -21.49 -19.88
N GLU A 381 -4.66 -21.87 -18.61
CA GLU A 381 -3.69 -22.77 -17.97
C GLU A 381 -4.09 -24.23 -18.20
#